data_47740c58f091e8033189fcdb27e82d4d
#
_entry.id   47740c58f091e8033189fcdb27e82d4d
#
_cell.length_a   1.000
_cell.length_b   1.000
_cell.length_c   1.000
_cell.angle_alpha   90.00
_cell.angle_beta   90.00
_cell.angle_gamma   90.00
#
_symmetry.space_group_name_H-M   'P 1'
#
loop_
_entity.id
_entity.type
_entity.pdbx_description
1 polymer ?
#
loop_
_entity_poly.entity_id
_entity_poly.type
_entity_poly.pdbx_seq_one_letter_code
_entity_poly.pdbx_strand_id
1 'polypeptide(L)'
;MLNITRLVITVFTATILFWSTCVSATTSEDAMQNAIKNGATIFASTSLGSRGNSCMTCHRAGGRSEGMLPNGKPIPSLIGAAATFPHYNKRAGQVITLDMQINSCIKNALLGKQLPYNSNKMINLVSYLTSLSQGKKITIQGVH
;
A
#
# COMPACT_ATOMS: atom_id res chain seq x y z
N MET A 1 75.04 -23.71 41.61
CA MET A 1 73.69 -24.23 41.86
C MET A 1 72.72 -23.17 41.27
N LEU A 2 72.13 -23.45 40.15
CA LEU A 2 71.37 -22.52 39.34
C LEU A 2 69.88 -22.69 39.60
N ASN A 3 69.24 -21.72 40.18
CA ASN A 3 67.80 -21.74 40.41
C ASN A 3 67.07 -21.10 39.22
N ILE A 4 66.36 -21.88 38.45
CA ILE A 4 65.58 -21.44 37.32
C ILE A 4 64.15 -21.16 37.84
N THR A 5 63.85 -19.88 38.04
CA THR A 5 62.49 -19.45 38.35
C THR A 5 61.69 -19.43 37.05
N ARG A 6 60.72 -20.35 36.91
CA ARG A 6 59.80 -20.38 35.78
C ARG A 6 58.80 -19.22 35.88
N LEU A 7 58.91 -18.27 34.96
CA LEU A 7 57.91 -17.23 34.72
C LEU A 7 56.74 -17.81 33.93
N VAL A 8 55.60 -18.03 34.57
CA VAL A 8 54.36 -18.43 33.90
C VAL A 8 53.65 -17.16 33.38
N ILE A 9 53.76 -16.94 32.10
CA ILE A 9 53.01 -15.88 31.42
C ILE A 9 51.61 -16.43 31.08
N THR A 10 50.60 -15.98 31.83
CA THR A 10 49.21 -16.28 31.58
C THR A 10 48.72 -15.30 30.50
N VAL A 11 48.54 -15.78 29.27
CA VAL A 11 47.96 -15.02 28.19
C VAL A 11 46.45 -15.07 28.36
N PHE A 12 45.85 -13.98 28.80
CA PHE A 12 44.41 -13.76 28.79
C PHE A 12 43.99 -13.39 27.39
N THR A 13 43.48 -14.33 26.63
CA THR A 13 42.81 -14.08 25.36
C THR A 13 41.39 -13.57 25.64
N ALA A 14 41.20 -12.26 25.60
CA ALA A 14 39.89 -11.64 25.63
C ALA A 14 39.19 -11.87 24.28
N THR A 15 38.31 -12.85 24.21
CA THR A 15 37.41 -13.07 23.07
C THR A 15 36.34 -12.00 23.07
N ILE A 16 36.54 -10.94 22.30
CA ILE A 16 35.51 -9.93 22.04
C ILE A 16 34.47 -10.55 21.10
N LEU A 17 33.34 -10.98 21.65
CA LEU A 17 32.16 -11.36 20.88
C LEU A 17 31.55 -10.10 20.24
N PHE A 18 31.91 -9.85 19.00
CA PHE A 18 31.19 -8.89 18.16
C PHE A 18 29.77 -9.41 17.91
N TRP A 19 28.82 -8.95 18.69
CA TRP A 19 27.41 -9.09 18.33
C TRP A 19 27.15 -8.14 17.15
N SER A 20 27.27 -8.69 15.95
CA SER A 20 26.78 -8.02 14.74
C SER A 20 25.26 -7.93 14.83
N THR A 21 24.76 -6.79 15.25
CA THR A 21 23.34 -6.43 15.09
C THR A 21 23.11 -6.26 13.60
N CYS A 22 22.56 -7.30 12.94
CA CYS A 22 22.02 -7.16 11.59
C CYS A 22 20.83 -6.19 11.64
N VAL A 23 21.10 -4.92 11.40
CA VAL A 23 20.07 -3.97 11.04
C VAL A 23 19.62 -4.36 9.62
N SER A 24 18.50 -5.10 9.53
CA SER A 24 17.88 -5.38 8.23
C SER A 24 17.42 -4.06 7.63
N ALA A 25 18.14 -3.54 6.67
CA ALA A 25 17.67 -2.43 5.85
C ALA A 25 16.43 -2.90 5.11
N THR A 26 15.31 -2.19 5.29
CA THR A 26 14.08 -2.45 4.53
C THR A 26 14.40 -2.32 3.04
N THR A 27 14.18 -3.37 2.29
CA THR A 27 14.41 -3.35 0.84
C THR A 27 13.30 -2.54 0.14
N SER A 28 13.55 -2.13 -1.11
CA SER A 28 12.51 -1.46 -1.92
C SER A 28 11.27 -2.34 -2.10
N GLU A 29 11.47 -3.66 -2.19
CA GLU A 29 10.39 -4.64 -2.27
C GLU A 29 9.57 -4.67 -0.98
N ASP A 30 10.22 -4.72 0.18
CA ASP A 30 9.53 -4.69 1.48
C ASP A 30 8.72 -3.42 1.66
N ALA A 31 9.26 -2.27 1.25
CA ALA A 31 8.55 -0.99 1.30
C ALA A 31 7.27 -1.01 0.43
N MET A 32 7.34 -1.57 -0.78
CA MET A 32 6.19 -1.71 -1.66
C MET A 32 5.15 -2.68 -1.11
N GLN A 33 5.56 -3.85 -0.62
CA GLN A 33 4.66 -4.82 0.01
C GLN A 33 3.97 -4.24 1.24
N ASN A 34 4.68 -3.47 2.06
CA ASN A 34 4.11 -2.75 3.19
C ASN A 34 3.08 -1.70 2.74
N ALA A 35 3.35 -0.94 1.69
CA ALA A 35 2.41 0.02 1.15
C ALA A 35 1.13 -0.67 0.64
N ILE A 36 1.24 -1.79 -0.07
CA ILE A 36 0.11 -2.60 -0.54
C ILE A 36 -0.71 -3.12 0.63
N LYS A 37 -0.08 -3.71 1.64
CA LYS A 37 -0.73 -4.23 2.85
C LYS A 37 -1.46 -3.14 3.62
N ASN A 38 -0.80 -2.01 3.84
CA ASN A 38 -1.39 -0.85 4.51
C ASN A 38 -2.57 -0.29 3.70
N GLY A 39 -2.45 -0.25 2.37
CA GLY A 39 -3.53 0.15 1.47
C GLY A 39 -4.75 -0.75 1.58
N ALA A 40 -4.57 -2.07 1.64
CA ALA A 40 -5.65 -3.03 1.88
C ALA A 40 -6.36 -2.79 3.22
N THR A 41 -5.58 -2.51 4.28
CA THR A 41 -6.11 -2.18 5.60
C THR A 41 -6.94 -0.88 5.58
N ILE A 42 -6.43 0.16 4.92
CA ILE A 42 -7.14 1.45 4.78
C ILE A 42 -8.41 1.25 3.94
N PHE A 43 -8.37 0.45 2.88
CA PHE A 43 -9.51 0.13 2.02
C PHE A 43 -10.66 -0.55 2.77
N ALA A 44 -10.32 -1.39 3.75
CA ALA A 44 -11.29 -2.06 4.63
C ALA A 44 -11.76 -1.17 5.80
N SER A 45 -11.00 -0.14 6.13
CA SER A 45 -11.27 0.72 7.29
C SER A 45 -12.42 1.69 7.04
N THR A 46 -13.24 1.92 8.06
CA THR A 46 -14.29 2.95 8.07
C THR A 46 -13.79 4.35 8.38
N SER A 47 -12.48 4.52 8.64
CA SER A 47 -11.88 5.78 9.10
C SER A 47 -11.84 6.89 8.03
N LEU A 48 -12.08 6.57 6.76
CA LEU A 48 -12.11 7.54 5.66
C LEU A 48 -13.46 8.21 5.47
N GLY A 49 -14.51 7.65 6.03
CA GLY A 49 -15.87 8.14 5.89
C GLY A 49 -16.45 8.66 7.20
N SER A 50 -17.59 9.35 7.11
CA SER A 50 -18.30 9.88 8.28
C SER A 50 -19.52 9.03 8.71
N ARG A 51 -19.88 8.01 7.93
CA ARG A 51 -21.08 7.16 8.15
C ARG A 51 -20.79 5.71 8.47
N GLY A 52 -19.58 5.38 8.89
CA GLY A 52 -19.18 4.00 9.17
C GLY A 52 -19.00 3.11 7.93
N ASN A 53 -19.07 3.66 6.72
CA ASN A 53 -18.81 2.94 5.49
C ASN A 53 -17.31 2.92 5.17
N SER A 54 -16.87 1.83 4.55
CA SER A 54 -15.53 1.67 3.97
C SER A 54 -15.61 1.51 2.45
N CYS A 55 -14.47 1.48 1.78
CA CYS A 55 -14.45 1.13 0.35
C CYS A 55 -15.03 -0.28 0.13
N MET A 56 -14.81 -1.22 1.06
CA MET A 56 -15.34 -2.58 1.00
C MET A 56 -16.86 -2.67 1.12
N THR A 57 -17.53 -1.64 1.62
CA THR A 57 -19.01 -1.60 1.68
C THR A 57 -19.63 -1.76 0.29
N CYS A 58 -19.01 -1.15 -0.72
CA CYS A 58 -19.45 -1.23 -2.11
C CYS A 58 -18.57 -2.18 -2.96
N HIS A 59 -17.25 -2.19 -2.73
CA HIS A 59 -16.27 -3.01 -3.47
C HIS A 59 -15.92 -4.28 -2.69
N ARG A 60 -16.69 -5.33 -2.86
CA ARG A 60 -16.61 -6.56 -2.07
C ARG A 60 -15.28 -7.30 -2.25
N ALA A 61 -14.96 -8.17 -1.28
CA ALA A 61 -13.74 -8.99 -1.28
C ALA A 61 -12.46 -8.19 -1.53
N GLY A 62 -12.34 -6.99 -0.91
CA GLY A 62 -11.19 -6.12 -1.16
C GLY A 62 -11.14 -5.57 -2.59
N GLY A 63 -12.28 -5.43 -3.25
CA GLY A 63 -12.36 -5.00 -4.66
C GLY A 63 -12.14 -6.11 -5.68
N ARG A 64 -12.00 -7.36 -5.25
CA ARG A 64 -11.72 -8.50 -6.16
C ARG A 64 -12.98 -9.12 -6.77
N SER A 65 -14.14 -8.84 -6.22
CA SER A 65 -15.41 -9.32 -6.77
C SER A 65 -16.32 -8.16 -7.15
N GLU A 66 -17.35 -8.47 -7.92
CA GLU A 66 -18.45 -7.52 -8.15
C GLU A 66 -19.04 -7.05 -6.82
N GLY A 67 -19.36 -5.80 -6.77
CA GLY A 67 -19.97 -5.14 -5.64
C GLY A 67 -21.34 -4.57 -5.98
N MET A 68 -21.87 -3.75 -5.06
CA MET A 68 -23.19 -3.17 -5.23
C MET A 68 -23.25 -1.78 -4.57
N LEU A 69 -23.83 -0.84 -5.26
CA LEU A 69 -24.17 0.46 -4.69
C LEU A 69 -25.36 0.35 -3.73
N PRO A 70 -25.57 1.32 -2.82
CA PRO A 70 -26.71 1.31 -1.90
C PRO A 70 -28.08 1.26 -2.60
N ASN A 71 -28.17 1.73 -3.84
CA ASN A 71 -29.40 1.70 -4.64
C ASN A 71 -29.59 0.39 -5.42
N GLY A 72 -28.78 -0.66 -5.13
CA GLY A 72 -28.86 -1.96 -5.78
C GLY A 72 -28.16 -2.07 -7.14
N LYS A 73 -27.56 -0.98 -7.66
CA LYS A 73 -26.85 -1.02 -8.93
C LYS A 73 -25.51 -1.77 -8.78
N PRO A 74 -25.24 -2.80 -9.60
CA PRO A 74 -23.99 -3.51 -9.55
C PRO A 74 -22.83 -2.62 -10.00
N ILE A 75 -21.66 -2.85 -9.43
CA ILE A 75 -20.40 -2.24 -9.82
C ILE A 75 -19.36 -3.33 -10.09
N PRO A 76 -18.52 -3.17 -11.12
CA PRO A 76 -17.54 -4.20 -11.46
C PRO A 76 -16.49 -4.35 -10.35
N SER A 77 -15.76 -5.48 -10.39
CA SER A 77 -14.57 -5.65 -9.57
C SER A 77 -13.52 -4.60 -9.93
N LEU A 78 -12.59 -4.34 -9.00
CA LEU A 78 -11.47 -3.41 -9.22
C LEU A 78 -10.23 -4.11 -9.81
N ILE A 79 -10.33 -5.41 -10.14
CA ILE A 79 -9.25 -6.12 -10.83
C ILE A 79 -9.03 -5.47 -12.20
N GLY A 80 -7.83 -4.92 -12.40
CA GLY A 80 -7.48 -4.22 -13.63
C GLY A 80 -7.91 -2.75 -13.67
N ALA A 81 -8.63 -2.24 -12.67
CA ALA A 81 -9.11 -0.87 -12.70
C ALA A 81 -7.99 0.17 -12.81
N ALA A 82 -6.88 0.00 -12.09
CA ALA A 82 -5.76 0.93 -12.16
C ALA A 82 -5.10 0.99 -13.56
N ALA A 83 -5.18 -0.08 -14.34
CA ALA A 83 -4.65 -0.13 -15.70
C ALA A 83 -5.46 0.71 -16.71
N THR A 84 -6.61 1.25 -16.30
CA THR A 84 -7.45 2.13 -17.14
C THR A 84 -7.24 3.62 -16.88
N PHE A 85 -6.36 3.98 -15.96
CA PHE A 85 -6.02 5.36 -15.64
C PHE A 85 -4.68 5.78 -16.27
N PRO A 86 -4.56 7.10 -16.63
CA PRO A 86 -5.59 8.13 -16.59
C PRO A 86 -6.65 7.94 -17.69
N HIS A 87 -7.87 8.45 -17.47
CA HIS A 87 -8.90 8.46 -18.51
C HIS A 87 -9.80 9.71 -18.42
N TYR A 88 -10.53 10.01 -19.51
CA TYR A 88 -11.49 11.08 -19.51
C TYR A 88 -12.76 10.69 -18.74
N ASN A 89 -13.09 11.44 -17.72
CA ASN A 89 -14.31 11.27 -16.94
C ASN A 89 -15.39 12.27 -17.38
N LYS A 90 -16.43 11.77 -18.04
CA LYS A 90 -17.52 12.61 -18.55
C LYS A 90 -18.23 13.43 -17.47
N ARG A 91 -18.36 12.88 -16.24
CA ARG A 91 -19.02 13.59 -15.12
C ARG A 91 -18.16 14.73 -14.58
N ALA A 92 -16.85 14.53 -14.55
CA ALA A 92 -15.89 15.55 -14.12
C ALA A 92 -15.54 16.55 -15.24
N GLY A 93 -15.84 16.22 -16.51
CA GLY A 93 -15.48 17.03 -17.67
C GLY A 93 -13.98 17.13 -17.94
N GLN A 94 -13.18 16.21 -17.40
CA GLN A 94 -11.72 16.27 -17.49
C GLN A 94 -11.07 14.88 -17.45
N VAL A 95 -9.79 14.82 -17.80
CA VAL A 95 -8.95 13.62 -17.54
C VAL A 95 -8.70 13.52 -16.04
N ILE A 96 -8.90 12.34 -15.50
CA ILE A 96 -8.64 12.03 -14.09
C ILE A 96 -7.64 10.91 -13.94
N THR A 97 -6.91 10.94 -12.83
CA THR A 97 -5.99 9.90 -12.38
C THR A 97 -6.64 8.98 -11.34
N LEU A 98 -6.00 7.88 -10.98
CA LEU A 98 -6.51 6.92 -9.99
C LEU A 98 -6.73 7.56 -8.61
N ASP A 99 -5.80 8.39 -8.16
CA ASP A 99 -5.88 9.10 -6.89
C ASP A 99 -7.02 10.14 -6.86
N MET A 100 -7.28 10.81 -7.99
CA MET A 100 -8.47 11.68 -8.15
C MET A 100 -9.76 10.86 -8.05
N GLN A 101 -9.81 9.69 -8.64
CA GLN A 101 -10.96 8.78 -8.53
C GLN A 101 -11.14 8.30 -7.08
N ILE A 102 -10.08 7.93 -6.37
CA ILE A 102 -10.11 7.56 -4.94
C ILE A 102 -10.70 8.72 -4.13
N ASN A 103 -10.21 9.94 -4.30
CA ASN A 103 -10.71 11.12 -3.60
C ASN A 103 -12.16 11.43 -3.93
N SER A 104 -12.59 11.20 -5.16
CA SER A 104 -13.99 11.32 -5.54
C SER A 104 -14.88 10.32 -4.78
N CYS A 105 -14.44 9.08 -4.63
CA CYS A 105 -15.16 8.06 -3.84
C CYS A 105 -15.19 8.43 -2.34
N ILE A 106 -14.08 8.88 -1.77
CA ILE A 106 -14.01 9.32 -0.36
C ILE A 106 -15.00 10.45 -0.12
N LYS A 107 -15.00 11.47 -0.97
CA LYS A 107 -15.90 12.64 -0.83
C LYS A 107 -17.37 12.28 -1.02
N ASN A 108 -17.70 11.57 -2.10
CA ASN A 108 -19.08 11.42 -2.54
C ASN A 108 -19.77 10.15 -2.04
N ALA A 109 -19.03 9.04 -1.87
CA ALA A 109 -19.59 7.77 -1.42
C ALA A 109 -19.41 7.56 0.09
N LEU A 110 -18.25 7.90 0.64
CA LEU A 110 -17.96 7.75 2.06
C LEU A 110 -18.32 9.00 2.86
N LEU A 111 -18.59 10.13 2.22
CA LEU A 111 -18.84 11.46 2.82
C LEU A 111 -17.69 11.89 3.75
N GLY A 112 -16.48 11.54 3.35
CA GLY A 112 -15.25 11.83 4.07
C GLY A 112 -14.51 13.04 3.52
N LYS A 113 -13.43 13.41 4.23
CA LYS A 113 -12.50 14.44 3.77
C LYS A 113 -11.50 13.84 2.79
N GLN A 114 -11.32 14.47 1.62
CA GLN A 114 -10.33 14.07 0.64
C GLN A 114 -8.93 14.01 1.26
N LEU A 115 -8.13 13.04 0.83
CA LEU A 115 -6.74 12.88 1.25
C LEU A 115 -5.83 13.81 0.44
N PRO A 116 -4.80 14.39 1.06
CA PRO A 116 -3.72 15.01 0.27
C PRO A 116 -3.09 13.98 -0.67
N TYR A 117 -2.83 14.37 -1.92
CA TYR A 117 -2.33 13.44 -2.95
C TYR A 117 -0.97 12.79 -2.61
N ASN A 118 -0.12 13.50 -1.87
CA ASN A 118 1.18 13.01 -1.40
C ASN A 118 1.16 12.38 0.00
N SER A 119 -0.02 12.14 0.58
CA SER A 119 -0.13 11.52 1.89
C SER A 119 0.16 10.02 1.84
N ASN A 120 0.76 9.48 2.90
CA ASN A 120 0.99 8.03 3.01
C ASN A 120 -0.29 7.21 2.84
N LYS A 121 -1.44 7.73 3.29
CA LYS A 121 -2.73 7.05 3.10
C LYS A 121 -3.11 6.95 1.62
N MET A 122 -2.92 8.03 0.85
CA MET A 122 -3.19 8.02 -0.59
C MET A 122 -2.20 7.12 -1.32
N ILE A 123 -0.90 7.23 -1.03
CA ILE A 123 0.13 6.37 -1.63
C ILE A 123 -0.19 4.90 -1.40
N ASN A 124 -0.54 4.52 -0.17
CA ASN A 124 -0.87 3.15 0.18
C ASN A 124 -2.13 2.65 -0.56
N LEU A 125 -3.19 3.47 -0.66
CA LEU A 125 -4.40 3.11 -1.41
C LEU A 125 -4.11 2.92 -2.90
N VAL A 126 -3.34 3.83 -3.50
CA VAL A 126 -2.91 3.71 -4.90
C VAL A 126 -2.09 2.45 -5.10
N SER A 127 -1.12 2.16 -4.21
CA SER A 127 -0.30 0.93 -4.27
C SER A 127 -1.17 -0.33 -4.21
N TYR A 128 -2.14 -0.37 -3.29
CA TYR A 128 -3.07 -1.49 -3.18
C TYR A 128 -3.91 -1.68 -4.45
N LEU A 129 -4.55 -0.62 -4.94
CA LEU A 129 -5.41 -0.72 -6.12
C LEU A 129 -4.60 -1.03 -7.39
N THR A 130 -3.37 -0.52 -7.48
CA THR A 130 -2.45 -0.86 -8.56
C THR A 130 -2.05 -2.34 -8.50
N SER A 131 -1.85 -2.91 -7.30
CA SER A 131 -1.54 -4.34 -7.16
C SER A 131 -2.67 -5.25 -7.66
N LEU A 132 -3.93 -4.81 -7.61
CA LEU A 132 -5.06 -5.52 -8.20
C LEU A 132 -5.03 -5.52 -9.74
N SER A 133 -4.20 -4.70 -10.34
CA SER A 133 -4.04 -4.59 -11.80
C SER A 133 -2.75 -5.22 -12.30
N GLN A 134 -2.00 -5.93 -11.45
CA GLN A 134 -0.77 -6.59 -11.84
C GLN A 134 -1.02 -7.59 -12.98
N GLY A 135 -0.16 -7.56 -14.01
CA GLY A 135 -0.30 -8.39 -15.20
C GLY A 135 -1.41 -7.96 -16.17
N LYS A 136 -2.15 -6.89 -15.87
CA LYS A 136 -3.17 -6.35 -16.77
C LYS A 136 -2.55 -5.38 -17.78
N LYS A 137 -3.02 -5.47 -19.03
CA LYS A 137 -2.62 -4.55 -20.09
C LYS A 137 -3.13 -3.15 -19.77
N ILE A 138 -2.26 -2.16 -19.91
CA ILE A 138 -2.69 -0.75 -19.77
C ILE A 138 -3.63 -0.42 -20.94
N THR A 139 -4.80 0.12 -20.62
CA THR A 139 -5.81 0.53 -21.59
C THR A 139 -6.24 1.95 -21.28
N ILE A 140 -5.64 2.91 -21.99
CA ILE A 140 -5.97 4.33 -21.86
C ILE A 140 -6.96 4.69 -22.97
N GLN A 141 -8.14 5.21 -22.58
CA GLN A 141 -9.13 5.63 -23.56
C GLN A 141 -8.65 6.83 -24.38
N GLY A 142 -8.82 6.76 -25.70
CA GLY A 142 -8.44 7.83 -26.61
C GLY A 142 -7.00 7.78 -27.10
N VAL A 143 -6.24 6.74 -26.77
CA VAL A 143 -4.92 6.46 -27.34
C VAL A 143 -5.08 5.25 -28.27
N HIS A 144 -4.94 5.46 -29.56
CA HIS A 144 -4.98 4.45 -30.63
C HIS A 144 -3.62 4.33 -31.29
#